data_a799402011db940b1b412f6e1eeb10e9
#
_entry.id   a799402011db940b1b412f6e1eeb10e9
#
_cell.length_a   1.000
_cell.length_b   1.000
_cell.length_c   1.000
_cell.angle_alpha   90.00
_cell.angle_beta   90.00
_cell.angle_gamma   90.00
#
_symmetry.space_group_name_H-M   'P 1'
#
loop_
_entity.id
_entity.type
_entity.pdbx_description
1 polymer ?
#
loop_
_entity_poly.entity_id
_entity_poly.type
_entity_poly.pdbx_seq_one_letter_code
_entity_poly.pdbx_strand_id
1 'polypeptide(L)'
;MSLQKSLFLIREYLFPFGCGGCGRALLTPYDALYGLCGDCRGLFSSMEMNRCTSCGKTLISERDTCLSCREKGSAENSAYSETLVKLRTLFPYTGKFRSILGAYKFSKSLGIGNFLCTRLDAVLADFEGELSAPGINGDTAWVPVPPRPGKIRKQGWDQVDYLAKLLEKEYRSIKGNKTDKIRPLPVRRCLKRLRSRSQKELNREERGTNLKGRILCIREPPRTAVLFDDVFTTGATLNACAAALLEGGAEKVYGVCLFYD
;
A
#
# COMPACT_ATOMS: atom_id res chain seq x y z
N MET A 1 -20.10 31.99 -5.92
CA MET A 1 -18.90 31.11 -6.14
C MET A 1 -17.84 31.54 -5.16
N SER A 2 -17.22 30.61 -4.39
CA SER A 2 -16.18 31.03 -3.43
C SER A 2 -14.91 31.44 -4.17
N LEU A 3 -14.17 32.42 -3.62
CA LEU A 3 -12.88 32.91 -4.16
C LEU A 3 -11.90 31.77 -4.47
N GLN A 4 -11.92 30.71 -3.65
CA GLN A 4 -11.12 29.50 -3.86
C GLN A 4 -11.47 28.73 -5.13
N LYS A 5 -12.77 28.65 -5.52
CA LYS A 5 -13.19 28.02 -6.78
C LYS A 5 -12.74 28.83 -7.99
N SER A 6 -12.78 30.17 -7.90
CA SER A 6 -12.33 31.04 -8.97
C SER A 6 -10.81 30.97 -9.18
N LEU A 7 -10.03 30.99 -8.11
CA LEU A 7 -8.57 30.83 -8.15
C LEU A 7 -8.17 29.44 -8.69
N PHE A 8 -8.90 28.39 -8.32
CA PHE A 8 -8.68 27.05 -8.86
C PHE A 8 -8.90 27.04 -10.38
N LEU A 9 -10.00 27.55 -10.86
CA LEU A 9 -10.33 27.59 -12.29
C LEU A 9 -9.30 28.38 -13.10
N ILE A 10 -8.84 29.54 -12.61
CA ILE A 10 -7.80 30.34 -13.26
C ILE A 10 -6.48 29.55 -13.34
N ARG A 11 -6.07 28.93 -12.27
CA ARG A 11 -4.87 28.10 -12.23
C ARG A 11 -4.95 26.91 -13.19
N GLU A 12 -6.08 26.19 -13.19
CA GLU A 12 -6.28 25.03 -14.07
C GLU A 12 -6.37 25.43 -15.55
N TYR A 13 -6.89 26.62 -15.85
CA TYR A 13 -6.93 27.14 -17.21
C TYR A 13 -5.53 27.50 -17.73
N LEU A 14 -4.68 28.08 -16.87
CA LEU A 14 -3.33 28.51 -17.24
C LEU A 14 -2.32 27.36 -17.19
N PHE A 15 -2.49 26.41 -16.25
CA PHE A 15 -1.57 25.32 -15.98
C PHE A 15 -2.36 24.04 -15.66
N PRO A 16 -3.03 23.42 -16.65
CA PRO A 16 -3.85 22.25 -16.39
C PRO A 16 -2.99 21.07 -15.90
N PHE A 17 -3.35 20.52 -14.75
CA PHE A 17 -2.75 19.28 -14.31
C PHE A 17 -3.21 18.14 -15.22
N GLY A 18 -2.27 17.36 -15.72
CA GLY A 18 -2.55 16.16 -16.49
C GLY A 18 -2.92 14.98 -15.58
N CYS A 19 -3.86 14.18 -16.03
CA CYS A 19 -4.18 12.90 -15.40
C CYS A 19 -2.95 11.98 -15.40
N GLY A 20 -2.53 11.50 -14.23
CA GLY A 20 -1.37 10.61 -14.13
C GLY A 20 -1.52 9.24 -14.82
N GLY A 21 -2.74 8.88 -15.25
CA GLY A 21 -2.99 7.64 -15.99
C GLY A 21 -3.02 7.81 -17.51
N CYS A 22 -3.60 8.89 -18.03
CA CYS A 22 -3.80 9.07 -19.47
C CYS A 22 -3.33 10.44 -20.01
N GLY A 23 -2.78 11.33 -19.18
CA GLY A 23 -2.31 12.65 -19.58
C GLY A 23 -3.40 13.69 -19.85
N ARG A 24 -4.68 13.32 -19.92
CA ARG A 24 -5.79 14.23 -20.18
C ARG A 24 -5.88 15.30 -19.09
N ALA A 25 -6.22 16.54 -19.45
CA ALA A 25 -6.42 17.63 -18.48
C ALA A 25 -7.46 17.26 -17.41
N LEU A 26 -7.20 17.62 -16.16
CA LEU A 26 -8.10 17.43 -15.04
C LEU A 26 -9.00 18.67 -14.91
N LEU A 27 -10.26 18.55 -15.32
CA LEU A 27 -11.19 19.69 -15.46
C LEU A 27 -12.01 19.97 -14.20
N THR A 28 -12.01 19.06 -13.22
CA THR A 28 -12.79 19.24 -12.00
C THR A 28 -11.90 19.31 -10.76
N PRO A 29 -12.32 20.04 -9.70
CA PRO A 29 -11.60 20.03 -8.42
C PRO A 29 -11.43 18.62 -7.83
N TYR A 30 -12.42 17.76 -8.08
CA TYR A 30 -12.39 16.35 -7.63
C TYR A 30 -11.34 15.54 -8.37
N ASP A 31 -11.20 15.73 -9.69
CA ASP A 31 -10.14 15.07 -10.47
C ASP A 31 -8.76 15.55 -10.05
N ALA A 32 -8.60 16.85 -9.82
CA ALA A 32 -7.36 17.45 -9.36
C ALA A 32 -6.96 16.97 -7.95
N LEU A 33 -7.95 16.81 -7.04
CA LEU A 33 -7.73 16.27 -5.70
C LEU A 33 -7.08 14.88 -5.75
N TYR A 34 -7.48 14.06 -6.71
CA TYR A 34 -6.98 12.69 -6.88
C TYR A 34 -5.91 12.54 -7.95
N GLY A 35 -5.60 13.58 -8.73
CA GLY A 35 -4.62 13.52 -9.80
C GLY A 35 -4.99 12.55 -10.93
N LEU A 36 -6.25 12.13 -11.03
CA LEU A 36 -6.80 11.16 -11.96
C LEU A 36 -8.16 11.61 -12.49
N CYS A 37 -8.41 11.50 -13.80
CA CYS A 37 -9.75 11.68 -14.36
C CYS A 37 -10.69 10.54 -13.98
N GLY A 38 -12.00 10.75 -14.15
CA GLY A 38 -13.04 9.77 -13.83
C GLY A 38 -12.80 8.41 -14.45
N ASP A 39 -12.44 8.35 -15.76
CA ASP A 39 -12.16 7.10 -16.46
C ASP A 39 -10.99 6.32 -15.82
N CYS A 40 -9.91 7.04 -15.47
CA CYS A 40 -8.74 6.39 -14.83
C CYS A 40 -9.04 5.95 -13.41
N ARG A 41 -9.88 6.66 -12.65
CA ARG A 41 -10.36 6.19 -11.33
C ARG A 41 -11.27 4.99 -11.47
N GLY A 42 -12.14 4.97 -12.47
CA GLY A 42 -13.06 3.86 -12.75
C GLY A 42 -12.36 2.52 -12.97
N LEU A 43 -11.11 2.52 -13.47
CA LEU A 43 -10.32 1.30 -13.62
C LEU A 43 -10.10 0.55 -12.28
N PHE A 44 -10.06 1.27 -11.18
CA PHE A 44 -9.85 0.68 -9.85
C PHE A 44 -11.13 0.06 -9.27
N SER A 45 -12.30 0.47 -9.75
CA SER A 45 -13.59 -0.08 -9.31
C SER A 45 -13.97 -1.36 -10.07
N SER A 46 -13.48 -1.54 -11.30
CA SER A 46 -13.78 -2.72 -12.15
C SER A 46 -13.04 -3.98 -11.74
N MET A 47 -12.20 -3.94 -10.71
CA MET A 47 -11.35 -5.05 -10.27
C MET A 47 -11.91 -5.81 -9.04
N GLU A 48 -13.22 -5.79 -8.82
CA GLU A 48 -13.90 -6.73 -7.93
C GLU A 48 -13.98 -8.11 -8.62
N MET A 49 -12.84 -8.75 -8.79
CA MET A 49 -12.72 -10.08 -9.42
C MET A 49 -12.28 -11.10 -8.37
N ASN A 50 -12.47 -12.37 -8.67
CA ASN A 50 -11.95 -13.48 -7.88
C ASN A 50 -10.47 -13.26 -7.57
N ARG A 51 -10.08 -13.46 -6.32
CA ARG A 51 -8.71 -13.23 -5.84
C ARG A 51 -8.08 -14.54 -5.39
N CYS A 52 -6.79 -14.65 -5.62
CA CYS A 52 -5.99 -15.74 -5.09
C CYS A 52 -6.09 -15.75 -3.56
N THR A 53 -6.53 -16.86 -2.99
CA THR A 53 -6.67 -17.03 -1.53
C THR A 53 -5.34 -16.90 -0.79
N SER A 54 -4.23 -17.27 -1.46
CA SER A 54 -2.89 -17.24 -0.88
C SER A 54 -2.23 -15.86 -0.93
N CYS A 55 -2.19 -15.18 -2.11
CA CYS A 55 -1.44 -13.92 -2.26
C CYS A 55 -2.31 -12.70 -2.60
N GLY A 56 -3.62 -12.86 -2.74
CA GLY A 56 -4.57 -11.78 -3.03
C GLY A 56 -4.52 -11.23 -4.47
N LYS A 57 -3.67 -11.74 -5.38
CA LYS A 57 -3.66 -11.33 -6.79
C LYS A 57 -5.01 -11.63 -7.44
N THR A 58 -5.45 -10.74 -8.33
CA THR A 58 -6.66 -10.96 -9.12
C THR A 58 -6.49 -12.20 -10.01
N LEU A 59 -7.49 -13.08 -10.03
CA LEU A 59 -7.53 -14.27 -10.86
C LEU A 59 -8.31 -14.01 -12.13
N ILE A 60 -7.80 -14.51 -13.25
CA ILE A 60 -8.48 -14.53 -14.55
C ILE A 60 -9.24 -15.86 -14.75
N SER A 61 -8.93 -16.87 -13.93
CA SER A 61 -9.52 -18.20 -13.97
C SER A 61 -10.36 -18.47 -12.72
N GLU A 62 -11.32 -19.40 -12.81
CA GLU A 62 -12.23 -19.81 -11.72
C GLU A 62 -11.54 -20.56 -10.56
N ARG A 63 -10.21 -20.64 -10.53
CA ARG A 63 -9.46 -21.38 -9.50
C ARG A 63 -9.10 -20.45 -8.32
N ASP A 64 -9.15 -21.01 -7.12
CA ASP A 64 -8.90 -20.28 -5.87
C ASP A 64 -7.47 -19.75 -5.70
N THR A 65 -6.49 -20.27 -6.44
CA THR A 65 -5.07 -19.92 -6.34
C THR A 65 -4.45 -19.63 -7.70
N CYS A 66 -3.59 -18.58 -7.77
CA CYS A 66 -2.87 -18.24 -9.00
C CYS A 66 -1.77 -19.25 -9.32
N LEU A 67 -1.33 -19.27 -10.60
CA LEU A 67 -0.27 -20.17 -11.08
C LEU A 67 0.99 -20.11 -10.18
N SER A 68 1.48 -18.91 -9.89
CA SER A 68 2.69 -18.75 -9.08
C SER A 68 2.55 -19.31 -7.65
N CYS A 69 1.37 -19.31 -7.07
CA CYS A 69 1.13 -19.91 -5.76
C CYS A 69 1.00 -21.44 -5.86
N ARG A 70 0.45 -21.95 -6.96
CA ARG A 70 0.36 -23.41 -7.22
C ARG A 70 1.72 -24.03 -7.50
N GLU A 71 2.57 -23.37 -8.30
CA GLU A 71 3.92 -23.84 -8.62
C GLU A 71 4.84 -23.88 -7.40
N LYS A 72 4.58 -23.03 -6.41
CA LYS A 72 5.36 -23.01 -5.15
C LYS A 72 4.89 -24.04 -4.11
N GLY A 73 3.92 -24.86 -4.45
CA GLY A 73 3.28 -25.81 -3.53
C GLY A 73 2.13 -25.17 -2.75
N SER A 74 1.31 -26.02 -2.10
CA SER A 74 0.16 -25.62 -1.27
C SER A 74 0.53 -24.51 -0.29
N ALA A 75 -0.46 -23.76 0.18
CA ALA A 75 -0.34 -22.58 1.04
C ALA A 75 0.67 -22.71 2.22
N GLU A 76 0.97 -23.93 2.65
CA GLU A 76 1.95 -24.25 3.70
C GLU A 76 3.41 -24.00 3.30
N ASN A 77 3.75 -24.01 2.02
CA ASN A 77 5.11 -23.78 1.50
C ASN A 77 5.29 -22.42 0.79
N SER A 78 4.30 -21.53 0.81
CA SER A 78 4.51 -20.19 0.30
C SER A 78 5.40 -19.45 1.30
N ALA A 79 6.44 -18.76 0.81
CA ALA A 79 7.35 -17.95 1.65
C ALA A 79 6.61 -16.85 2.46
N TYR A 80 5.29 -16.77 2.36
CA TYR A 80 4.43 -15.80 3.06
C TYR A 80 3.67 -16.43 4.24
N SER A 81 3.49 -17.77 4.25
CA SER A 81 2.71 -18.46 5.28
C SER A 81 3.41 -18.49 6.65
N GLU A 82 4.73 -18.33 6.68
CA GLU A 82 5.48 -18.34 7.92
C GLU A 82 5.45 -17.03 8.71
N THR A 83 5.19 -15.89 8.01
CA THR A 83 5.30 -14.56 8.63
C THR A 83 4.05 -13.71 8.50
N LEU A 84 3.20 -13.98 7.51
CA LEU A 84 1.96 -13.24 7.27
C LEU A 84 0.75 -14.14 7.45
N VAL A 85 -0.21 -13.69 8.26
CA VAL A 85 -1.52 -14.36 8.39
C VAL A 85 -2.27 -14.34 7.05
N LYS A 86 -2.24 -13.18 6.36
CA LYS A 86 -2.90 -12.97 5.08
C LYS A 86 -2.22 -11.85 4.31
N LEU A 87 -2.19 -11.98 2.99
CA LEU A 87 -1.70 -10.96 2.07
C LEU A 87 -2.82 -10.52 1.13
N ARG A 88 -2.93 -9.22 0.90
CA ARG A 88 -3.79 -8.62 -0.13
C ARG A 88 -2.96 -7.77 -1.08
N THR A 89 -3.03 -8.09 -2.36
CA THR A 89 -2.47 -7.27 -3.44
C THR A 89 -3.61 -6.74 -4.30
N LEU A 90 -3.66 -5.42 -4.55
CA LEU A 90 -4.88 -4.80 -5.06
C LEU A 90 -4.94 -4.74 -6.58
N PHE A 91 -3.91 -4.21 -7.25
CA PHE A 91 -3.95 -3.89 -8.67
C PHE A 91 -2.73 -4.45 -9.41
N PRO A 92 -2.87 -4.91 -10.68
CA PRO A 92 -1.74 -5.38 -11.47
C PRO A 92 -0.81 -4.21 -11.85
N TYR A 93 0.50 -4.43 -11.80
CA TYR A 93 1.50 -3.44 -12.22
C TYR A 93 1.70 -3.46 -13.74
N THR A 94 0.62 -3.31 -14.51
CA THR A 94 0.60 -3.36 -15.97
C THR A 94 -0.19 -2.20 -16.56
N GLY A 95 -0.01 -1.91 -17.84
CA GLY A 95 -0.82 -0.94 -18.59
C GLY A 95 -0.93 0.43 -17.89
N LYS A 96 -2.15 0.93 -17.78
CA LYS A 96 -2.45 2.23 -17.13
C LYS A 96 -2.09 2.28 -15.64
N PHE A 97 -2.17 1.17 -14.93
CA PHE A 97 -1.77 1.11 -13.52
C PHE A 97 -0.27 1.38 -13.33
N ARG A 98 0.56 0.87 -14.25
CA ARG A 98 2.00 1.18 -14.27
C ARG A 98 2.25 2.67 -14.51
N SER A 99 1.51 3.30 -15.43
CA SER A 99 1.60 4.75 -15.68
C SER A 99 1.20 5.57 -14.46
N ILE A 100 0.08 5.21 -13.81
CA ILE A 100 -0.42 5.88 -12.60
C ILE A 100 0.60 5.77 -11.46
N LEU A 101 1.11 4.58 -11.19
CA LEU A 101 2.14 4.42 -10.17
C LEU A 101 3.43 5.12 -10.53
N GLY A 102 3.80 5.16 -11.82
CA GLY A 102 4.93 5.92 -12.35
C GLY A 102 4.79 7.42 -12.09
N ALA A 103 3.63 8.00 -12.40
CA ALA A 103 3.32 9.39 -12.11
C ALA A 103 3.38 9.70 -10.60
N TYR A 104 2.87 8.80 -9.77
CA TYR A 104 2.97 8.92 -8.32
C TYR A 104 4.42 8.88 -7.84
N LYS A 105 5.21 7.87 -8.26
CA LYS A 105 6.59 7.64 -7.77
C LYS A 105 7.60 8.66 -8.27
N PHE A 106 7.51 9.02 -9.54
CA PHE A 106 8.58 9.78 -10.23
C PHE A 106 8.19 11.23 -10.49
N SER A 107 6.91 11.49 -10.82
CA SER A 107 6.42 12.86 -11.04
C SER A 107 5.84 13.50 -9.78
N LYS A 108 5.85 12.80 -8.64
CA LYS A 108 5.31 13.27 -7.35
C LYS A 108 3.88 13.80 -7.45
N SER A 109 3.04 13.11 -8.25
CA SER A 109 1.62 13.45 -8.34
C SER A 109 0.90 13.10 -7.03
N LEU A 110 0.95 14.03 -6.08
CA LEU A 110 0.46 13.80 -4.71
C LEU A 110 -1.05 13.52 -4.66
N GLY A 111 -1.83 14.04 -5.62
CA GLY A 111 -3.24 13.74 -5.75
C GLY A 111 -3.49 12.22 -5.91
N ILE A 112 -2.63 11.52 -6.65
CA ILE A 112 -2.72 10.06 -6.77
C ILE A 112 -2.56 9.40 -5.39
N GLY A 113 -1.70 9.94 -4.54
CA GLY A 113 -1.56 9.46 -3.15
C GLY A 113 -2.87 9.55 -2.37
N ASN A 114 -3.62 10.67 -2.49
CA ASN A 114 -4.94 10.81 -1.86
C ASN A 114 -5.90 9.71 -2.35
N PHE A 115 -5.90 9.42 -3.65
CA PHE A 115 -6.73 8.35 -4.21
C PHE A 115 -6.30 6.96 -3.71
N LEU A 116 -5.01 6.66 -3.72
CA LEU A 116 -4.48 5.36 -3.27
C LEU A 116 -4.71 5.14 -1.78
N CYS A 117 -4.71 6.20 -0.96
CA CYS A 117 -5.05 6.12 0.46
C CYS A 117 -6.47 5.57 0.66
N THR A 118 -7.45 6.05 -0.12
CA THR A 118 -8.83 5.52 -0.03
C THR A 118 -8.93 4.03 -0.41
N ARG A 119 -8.00 3.51 -1.21
CA ARG A 119 -7.95 2.08 -1.55
C ARG A 119 -7.35 1.24 -0.43
N LEU A 120 -6.39 1.79 0.31
CA LEU A 120 -5.84 1.12 1.51
C LEU A 120 -6.91 0.98 2.59
N ASP A 121 -7.67 2.04 2.86
CA ASP A 121 -8.72 1.97 3.87
C ASP A 121 -9.84 1.00 3.47
N ALA A 122 -10.23 0.99 2.19
CA ALA A 122 -11.24 0.06 1.69
C ALA A 122 -10.85 -1.41 1.88
N VAL A 123 -9.55 -1.74 1.82
CA VAL A 123 -9.08 -3.12 1.98
C VAL A 123 -9.19 -3.64 3.41
N LEU A 124 -9.32 -2.75 4.41
CA LEU A 124 -9.55 -3.18 5.80
C LEU A 124 -10.84 -3.98 5.94
N ALA A 125 -11.86 -3.68 5.13
CA ALA A 125 -13.10 -4.45 5.09
C ALA A 125 -12.87 -5.93 4.74
N ASP A 126 -11.86 -6.22 3.88
CA ASP A 126 -11.49 -7.60 3.53
C ASP A 126 -10.92 -8.39 4.72
N PHE A 127 -10.51 -7.70 5.77
CA PHE A 127 -9.96 -8.27 7.00
C PHE A 127 -10.90 -8.14 8.20
N GLU A 128 -12.10 -7.52 8.04
CA GLU A 128 -12.99 -7.19 9.18
C GLU A 128 -13.29 -8.38 10.07
N GLY A 129 -13.63 -9.55 9.50
CA GLY A 129 -13.88 -10.77 10.27
C GLY A 129 -12.66 -11.26 11.06
N GLU A 130 -11.46 -10.94 10.57
CA GLU A 130 -10.19 -11.37 11.17
C GLU A 130 -9.64 -10.31 12.14
N LEU A 131 -9.78 -9.02 11.82
CA LEU A 131 -9.32 -7.91 12.67
C LEU A 131 -10.28 -7.60 13.83
N SER A 132 -11.55 -8.01 13.71
CA SER A 132 -12.60 -7.83 14.74
C SER A 132 -12.80 -9.05 15.61
N ALA A 133 -12.03 -10.12 15.42
CA ALA A 133 -12.17 -11.35 16.21
C ALA A 133 -11.95 -11.08 17.70
N PRO A 134 -12.74 -11.74 18.60
CA PRO A 134 -12.53 -11.65 20.04
C PRO A 134 -11.08 -12.01 20.40
N GLY A 135 -10.37 -11.10 21.07
CA GLY A 135 -8.93 -11.25 21.39
C GLY A 135 -8.00 -10.35 20.58
N ILE A 136 -8.45 -9.73 19.48
CA ILE A 136 -7.72 -8.66 18.79
C ILE A 136 -8.18 -7.31 19.36
N ASN A 137 -8.14 -7.17 20.69
CA ASN A 137 -8.59 -5.98 21.38
C ASN A 137 -7.58 -4.84 21.24
N GLY A 138 -7.90 -3.88 20.38
CA GLY A 138 -7.47 -2.49 20.55
C GLY A 138 -6.09 -2.10 20.06
N ASP A 139 -5.10 -2.99 19.89
CA ASP A 139 -3.75 -2.61 19.44
C ASP A 139 -3.47 -3.10 18.01
N THR A 140 -4.31 -2.61 17.09
CA THR A 140 -4.13 -2.81 15.64
C THR A 140 -3.67 -1.50 15.00
N ALA A 141 -2.67 -1.55 14.13
CA ALA A 141 -2.17 -0.35 13.45
C ALA A 141 -1.63 -0.65 12.03
N TRP A 142 -1.71 0.35 11.16
CA TRP A 142 -0.94 0.38 9.92
C TRP A 142 0.55 0.48 10.22
N VAL A 143 1.36 -0.34 9.58
CA VAL A 143 2.82 -0.27 9.64
C VAL A 143 3.38 -0.08 8.23
N PRO A 144 3.96 1.08 7.91
CA PRO A 144 4.57 1.30 6.61
C PRO A 144 5.87 0.52 6.47
N VAL A 145 6.10 -0.08 5.30
CA VAL A 145 7.43 -0.60 4.92
C VAL A 145 8.42 0.56 4.94
N PRO A 146 9.55 0.44 5.68
CA PRO A 146 10.50 1.53 5.83
C PRO A 146 11.24 1.84 4.52
N PRO A 147 11.45 3.12 4.19
CA PRO A 147 12.16 3.54 2.99
C PRO A 147 13.62 3.04 3.02
N ARG A 148 14.22 2.90 1.84
CA ARG A 148 15.66 2.62 1.75
C ARG A 148 16.46 3.76 2.38
N PRO A 149 17.57 3.45 3.09
CA PRO A 149 18.41 4.47 3.70
C PRO A 149 18.86 5.53 2.69
N GLY A 150 18.68 6.80 3.05
CA GLY A 150 19.03 7.94 2.22
C GLY A 150 18.05 8.26 1.08
N LYS A 151 16.99 7.47 0.85
CA LYS A 151 16.02 7.76 -0.21
C LYS A 151 15.35 9.11 0.00
N ILE A 152 14.81 9.36 1.19
CA ILE A 152 14.14 10.64 1.51
C ILE A 152 15.12 11.79 1.35
N ARG A 153 16.38 11.66 1.83
CA ARG A 153 17.40 12.69 1.69
C ARG A 153 17.77 12.98 0.23
N LYS A 154 17.84 11.94 -0.63
CA LYS A 154 18.21 12.07 -2.05
C LYS A 154 17.06 12.54 -2.93
N GLN A 155 15.85 12.05 -2.69
CA GLN A 155 14.68 12.30 -3.54
C GLN A 155 13.68 13.30 -2.94
N GLY A 156 13.88 13.70 -1.68
CA GLY A 156 13.01 14.62 -0.94
C GLY A 156 11.72 13.98 -0.43
N TRP A 157 11.43 12.71 -0.79
CA TRP A 157 10.21 12.02 -0.37
C TRP A 157 10.30 10.49 -0.54
N ASP A 158 9.30 9.80 0.05
CA ASP A 158 9.06 8.38 -0.17
C ASP A 158 7.55 8.16 -0.31
N GLN A 159 7.14 7.37 -1.30
CA GLN A 159 5.73 7.15 -1.64
C GLN A 159 4.94 6.43 -0.54
N VAL A 160 5.56 5.47 0.14
CA VAL A 160 4.92 4.74 1.25
C VAL A 160 4.83 5.62 2.49
N ASP A 161 5.89 6.41 2.80
CA ASP A 161 5.87 7.37 3.89
C ASP A 161 4.81 8.46 3.68
N TYR A 162 4.60 8.89 2.42
CA TYR A 162 3.54 9.85 2.10
C TYR A 162 2.13 9.26 2.34
N LEU A 163 1.89 8.02 1.90
CA LEU A 163 0.62 7.32 2.22
C LEU A 163 0.42 7.17 3.73
N ALA A 164 1.48 6.84 4.46
CA ALA A 164 1.43 6.79 5.92
C ALA A 164 1.00 8.13 6.56
N LYS A 165 1.49 9.25 6.03
CA LYS A 165 1.07 10.60 6.49
C LYS A 165 -0.40 10.90 6.18
N LEU A 166 -0.91 10.43 5.03
CA LEU A 166 -2.32 10.59 4.69
C LEU A 166 -3.22 9.78 5.63
N LEU A 167 -2.88 8.50 5.88
CA LEU A 167 -3.58 7.65 6.84
C LEU A 167 -3.57 8.25 8.26
N GLU A 168 -2.43 8.82 8.70
CA GLU A 168 -2.36 9.52 9.99
C GLU A 168 -3.27 10.74 10.05
N LYS A 169 -3.33 11.51 8.96
CA LYS A 169 -4.22 12.68 8.87
C LYS A 169 -5.68 12.26 8.96
N GLU A 170 -6.06 11.21 8.25
CA GLU A 170 -7.41 10.66 8.26
C GLU A 170 -7.79 10.14 9.65
N TYR A 171 -6.94 9.33 10.27
CA TYR A 171 -7.13 8.85 11.65
C TYR A 171 -7.37 9.99 12.64
N ARG A 172 -6.60 11.09 12.53
CA ARG A 172 -6.77 12.25 13.42
C ARG A 172 -8.07 13.01 13.18
N SER A 173 -8.53 13.10 11.91
CA SER A 173 -9.75 13.83 11.57
C SER A 173 -11.02 13.13 12.07
N ILE A 174 -11.00 11.79 12.14
CA ILE A 174 -12.17 10.97 12.53
C ILE A 174 -12.18 10.63 14.01
N LYS A 175 -11.05 10.71 14.73
CA LYS A 175 -10.93 10.37 16.15
C LYS A 175 -11.94 11.11 17.05
N GLY A 176 -12.52 12.24 16.58
CA GLY A 176 -13.57 13.01 17.26
C GLY A 176 -15.02 12.57 16.94
N ASN A 177 -15.25 11.77 15.92
CA ASN A 177 -16.59 11.44 15.43
C ASN A 177 -16.90 9.94 15.68
N LYS A 178 -17.86 9.65 16.56
CA LYS A 178 -18.17 8.27 17.03
C LYS A 178 -19.13 7.49 16.10
N THR A 179 -19.47 7.99 14.90
CA THR A 179 -20.60 7.49 14.10
C THR A 179 -20.22 6.49 13.00
N ASP A 180 -18.94 6.31 12.64
CA ASP A 180 -18.57 5.46 11.52
C ASP A 180 -18.27 4.02 11.95
N LYS A 181 -18.86 3.06 11.23
CA LYS A 181 -18.75 1.61 11.48
C LYS A 181 -17.32 1.10 11.33
N ILE A 182 -16.52 1.69 10.45
CA ILE A 182 -15.10 1.32 10.23
C ILE A 182 -14.24 2.43 10.84
N ARG A 183 -13.50 2.13 11.90
CA ARG A 183 -12.54 3.08 12.47
C ARG A 183 -11.24 3.03 11.69
N PRO A 184 -10.72 4.16 11.18
CA PRO A 184 -9.41 4.17 10.59
C PRO A 184 -8.37 3.72 11.63
N LEU A 185 -7.39 2.96 11.17
CA LEU A 185 -6.32 2.48 12.05
C LEU A 185 -5.25 3.56 12.25
N PRO A 186 -4.65 3.66 13.44
CA PRO A 186 -3.47 4.49 13.64
C PRO A 186 -2.29 3.98 12.80
N VAL A 187 -1.33 4.84 12.53
CA VAL A 187 -0.07 4.45 11.89
C VAL A 187 1.04 4.35 12.94
N ARG A 188 1.76 3.23 12.94
CA ARG A 188 2.89 2.99 13.84
C ARG A 188 4.17 2.76 13.04
N ARG A 189 5.12 3.71 13.11
CA ARG A 189 6.43 3.62 12.47
C ARG A 189 7.42 2.96 13.43
N CYS A 190 7.41 1.64 13.48
CA CYS A 190 8.28 0.85 14.36
C CYS A 190 9.44 0.17 13.63
N LEU A 191 9.43 0.15 12.29
CA LEU A 191 10.45 -0.48 11.48
C LEU A 191 11.52 0.49 10.98
N LYS A 192 12.77 0.02 10.90
CA LYS A 192 13.91 0.73 10.29
C LYS A 192 14.65 -0.19 9.35
N ARG A 193 14.98 0.31 8.15
CA ARG A 193 15.80 -0.40 7.18
C ARG A 193 17.24 0.03 7.28
N LEU A 194 18.16 -0.92 7.41
CA LEU A 194 19.59 -0.71 7.36
C LEU A 194 20.10 -0.68 5.91
N ARG A 195 21.32 -0.20 5.70
CA ARG A 195 21.95 -0.24 4.38
C ARG A 195 22.15 -1.69 3.93
N SER A 196 21.79 -1.98 2.70
CA SER A 196 22.00 -3.27 2.03
C SER A 196 22.55 -3.01 0.62
N ARG A 197 23.11 -4.03 -0.06
CA ARG A 197 23.50 -3.91 -1.46
C ARG A 197 22.31 -3.53 -2.34
N SER A 198 22.60 -2.89 -3.49
CA SER A 198 21.53 -2.47 -4.42
C SER A 198 20.79 -3.69 -4.95
N GLN A 199 19.46 -3.73 -4.76
CA GLN A 199 18.62 -4.83 -5.28
C GLN A 199 18.55 -4.87 -6.82
N LYS A 200 19.03 -3.83 -7.53
CA LYS A 200 19.10 -3.83 -9.00
C LYS A 200 20.16 -4.79 -9.54
N GLU A 201 21.16 -5.09 -8.72
CA GLU A 201 22.31 -5.95 -9.07
C GLU A 201 22.12 -7.40 -8.59
N LEU A 202 20.99 -7.71 -7.96
CA LEU A 202 20.73 -9.01 -7.33
C LEU A 202 19.64 -9.78 -8.09
N ASN A 203 19.84 -11.08 -8.24
CA ASN A 203 18.84 -12.01 -8.73
C ASN A 203 17.69 -12.22 -7.70
N ARG A 204 16.71 -13.06 -8.03
CA ARG A 204 15.50 -13.27 -7.21
C ARG A 204 15.82 -13.87 -5.83
N GLU A 205 16.74 -14.83 -5.77
CA GLU A 205 17.12 -15.53 -4.53
C GLU A 205 17.99 -14.64 -3.63
N GLU A 206 18.93 -13.92 -4.24
CA GLU A 206 19.81 -12.98 -3.52
C GLU A 206 19.03 -11.80 -2.90
N ARG A 207 17.86 -11.41 -3.47
CA ARG A 207 17.00 -10.37 -2.86
C ARG A 207 16.43 -10.77 -1.51
N GLY A 208 16.09 -12.04 -1.33
CA GLY A 208 15.63 -12.58 -0.04
C GLY A 208 16.73 -12.54 1.01
N THR A 209 17.88 -13.08 0.68
CA THR A 209 19.06 -13.17 1.57
C THR A 209 19.62 -11.80 1.93
N ASN A 210 19.63 -10.86 0.98
CA ASN A 210 20.14 -9.49 1.18
C ASN A 210 19.33 -8.67 2.18
N LEU A 211 18.07 -9.01 2.44
CA LEU A 211 17.19 -8.30 3.39
C LEU A 211 17.11 -8.97 4.76
N LYS A 212 17.53 -10.23 4.89
CA LYS A 212 17.53 -10.94 6.17
C LYS A 212 18.43 -10.20 7.17
N GLY A 213 17.87 -9.83 8.34
CA GLY A 213 18.56 -9.04 9.36
C GLY A 213 18.83 -7.57 8.99
N ARG A 214 18.26 -7.05 7.88
CA ARG A 214 18.42 -5.65 7.47
C ARG A 214 17.19 -4.77 7.75
N ILE A 215 16.13 -5.37 8.24
CA ILE A 215 14.97 -4.67 8.78
C ILE A 215 14.96 -4.92 10.28
N LEU A 216 14.86 -3.85 11.05
CA LEU A 216 14.83 -3.91 12.51
C LEU A 216 13.52 -3.31 13.03
N CYS A 217 12.94 -3.96 14.03
CA CYS A 217 11.92 -3.35 14.86
C CYS A 217 12.63 -2.49 15.92
N ILE A 218 12.45 -1.17 15.83
CA ILE A 218 13.16 -0.19 16.68
C ILE A 218 12.29 0.45 17.76
N ARG A 219 11.03 0.12 17.76
CA ARG A 219 10.01 0.55 18.75
C ARG A 219 9.01 -0.58 18.89
N GLU A 220 8.28 -0.59 19.99
CA GLU A 220 7.20 -1.53 20.24
C GLU A 220 6.22 -1.59 19.07
N PRO A 221 6.04 -2.76 18.42
CA PRO A 221 5.09 -2.92 17.34
C PRO A 221 3.66 -3.01 17.89
N PRO A 222 2.61 -2.83 17.06
CA PRO A 222 1.27 -3.19 17.47
C PRO A 222 1.15 -4.72 17.62
N ARG A 223 0.26 -5.19 18.48
CA ARG A 223 -0.03 -6.63 18.59
C ARG A 223 -0.49 -7.21 17.26
N THR A 224 -1.34 -6.47 16.55
CA THR A 224 -1.74 -6.80 15.17
C THR A 224 -1.25 -5.71 14.22
N ALA A 225 -0.31 -6.05 13.35
CA ALA A 225 0.25 -5.14 12.37
C ALA A 225 -0.42 -5.34 11.00
N VAL A 226 -0.87 -4.26 10.36
CA VAL A 226 -1.24 -4.24 8.95
C VAL A 226 -0.10 -3.57 8.17
N LEU A 227 0.85 -4.39 7.73
CA LEU A 227 2.04 -3.96 7.00
C LEU A 227 1.65 -3.57 5.57
N PHE A 228 2.08 -2.41 5.07
CA PHE A 228 1.76 -2.01 3.71
C PHE A 228 2.96 -1.50 2.91
N ASP A 229 2.93 -1.78 1.59
CA ASP A 229 3.91 -1.34 0.60
C ASP A 229 3.20 -0.91 -0.70
N ASP A 230 3.94 -0.28 -1.59
CA ASP A 230 3.41 0.15 -2.89
C ASP A 230 3.38 -1.00 -3.92
N VAL A 231 4.42 -1.82 -4.02
CA VAL A 231 4.51 -2.90 -5.01
C VAL A 231 4.99 -4.21 -4.40
N PHE A 232 4.20 -5.23 -4.63
CA PHE A 232 4.55 -6.61 -4.38
C PHE A 232 5.20 -7.24 -5.62
N THR A 233 6.42 -7.73 -5.46
CA THR A 233 7.14 -8.49 -6.51
C THR A 233 7.43 -9.92 -6.03
N THR A 234 8.52 -10.12 -5.32
CA THR A 234 8.89 -11.42 -4.74
C THR A 234 8.37 -11.60 -3.30
N GLY A 235 7.92 -10.53 -2.66
CA GLY A 235 7.54 -10.52 -1.24
C GLY A 235 8.70 -10.42 -0.26
N ALA A 236 9.95 -10.48 -0.71
CA ALA A 236 11.12 -10.47 0.17
C ALA A 236 11.15 -9.30 1.16
N THR A 237 10.71 -8.11 0.73
CA THR A 237 10.64 -6.94 1.60
C THR A 237 9.55 -7.10 2.67
N LEU A 238 8.35 -7.54 2.27
CA LEU A 238 7.26 -7.78 3.21
C LEU A 238 7.61 -8.85 4.24
N ASN A 239 8.19 -9.98 3.79
CA ASN A 239 8.61 -11.05 4.69
C ASN A 239 9.67 -10.59 5.70
N ALA A 240 10.67 -9.83 5.24
CA ALA A 240 11.69 -9.30 6.15
C ALA A 240 11.11 -8.31 7.18
N CYS A 241 10.11 -7.49 6.75
CA CYS A 241 9.41 -6.58 7.66
C CYS A 241 8.52 -7.36 8.65
N ALA A 242 7.80 -8.37 8.18
CA ALA A 242 6.93 -9.19 9.01
C ALA A 242 7.75 -9.98 10.05
N ALA A 243 8.84 -10.61 9.65
CA ALA A 243 9.75 -11.29 10.57
C ALA A 243 10.25 -10.34 11.67
N ALA A 244 10.71 -9.14 11.30
CA ALA A 244 11.16 -8.14 12.27
C ALA A 244 10.05 -7.67 13.22
N LEU A 245 8.80 -7.61 12.77
CA LEU A 245 7.65 -7.28 13.63
C LEU A 245 7.34 -8.39 14.62
N LEU A 246 7.34 -9.66 14.18
CA LEU A 246 7.12 -10.83 15.02
C LEU A 246 8.25 -10.97 16.07
N GLU A 247 9.51 -10.84 15.65
CA GLU A 247 10.67 -10.81 16.55
C GLU A 247 10.59 -9.64 17.55
N GLY A 248 9.97 -8.52 17.16
CA GLY A 248 9.75 -7.36 18.01
C GLY A 248 8.56 -7.48 18.98
N GLY A 249 7.77 -8.58 18.92
CA GLY A 249 6.65 -8.83 19.80
C GLY A 249 5.26 -8.65 19.19
N ALA A 250 5.14 -8.44 17.88
CA ALA A 250 3.82 -8.50 17.21
C ALA A 250 3.30 -9.95 17.23
N GLU A 251 1.98 -10.12 17.43
CA GLU A 251 1.36 -11.44 17.46
C GLU A 251 0.86 -11.87 16.07
N LYS A 252 0.35 -10.90 15.29
CA LYS A 252 -0.20 -11.13 13.94
C LYS A 252 0.25 -10.05 12.99
N VAL A 253 0.64 -10.46 11.78
CA VAL A 253 1.01 -9.52 10.71
C VAL A 253 0.19 -9.83 9.46
N TYR A 254 -0.54 -8.84 8.98
CA TYR A 254 -1.24 -8.85 7.70
C TYR A 254 -0.45 -8.01 6.70
N GLY A 255 -0.49 -8.39 5.43
CA GLY A 255 0.20 -7.67 4.36
C GLY A 255 -0.77 -7.04 3.38
N VAL A 256 -0.50 -5.80 2.97
CA VAL A 256 -1.23 -5.10 1.91
C VAL A 256 -0.23 -4.49 0.94
N CYS A 257 -0.40 -4.75 -0.35
CA CYS A 257 0.32 -4.03 -1.40
C CYS A 257 -0.66 -3.44 -2.41
N LEU A 258 -0.43 -2.18 -2.78
CA LEU A 258 -1.29 -1.52 -3.76
C LEU A 258 -1.19 -2.15 -5.14
N PHE A 259 0.03 -2.53 -5.55
CA PHE A 259 0.27 -3.13 -6.86
C PHE A 259 1.04 -4.43 -6.74
N TYR A 260 0.87 -5.32 -7.74
CA TYR A 260 1.62 -6.56 -7.86
C TYR A 260 2.13 -6.76 -9.29
N ASP A 261 3.32 -7.36 -9.39
CA ASP A 261 3.97 -7.73 -10.65
C ASP A 261 3.82 -9.23 -10.93
#